data_463328d7f0b5606ee51b6157e20a2868
#
_entry.id   463328d7f0b5606ee51b6157e20a2868
#
_cell.length_a   1.000
_cell.length_b   1.000
_cell.length_c   1.000
_cell.angle_alpha   90.00
_cell.angle_beta   90.00
_cell.angle_gamma   90.00
#
_symmetry.space_group_name_H-M   'P 1'
#
loop_
_entity.id
_entity.type
_entity.pdbx_description
1 polymer ?
#
loop_
_entity_poly.entity_id
_entity_poly.type
_entity_poly.pdbx_seq_one_letter_code
_entity_poly.pdbx_strand_id
1 'polypeptide(L)'
;MKAMILSAGLGTRLMPLTAEHPKPLVKVGNKSLLERNILHLYKHGVKEMVVNGSRFGEQIQTLIKXIELPGLKIFFLDEGXEPLGTAGAIFNAQQKGYFLEEDFWVVNSDVLSNYSFPAIEFTKNTLGHLILVPNPEHNIRGDFCIRSSRVTSXXNXRYTFSGISFLSPRIFLESSXXDXSLGXVFREWIDRNYXSGELFSGDWLDVGTIERLNRAXETX
;
A
#
# COMPACT_ATOMS: atom_id res chain seq x y z
N MET A 1 -3.23 15.83 -2.74
CA MET A 1 -2.55 14.64 -2.18
C MET A 1 -2.25 13.64 -3.29
N LYS A 2 -1.15 12.91 -3.16
CA LYS A 2 -0.70 11.87 -4.11
C LYS A 2 -0.65 10.51 -3.43
N ALA A 3 -0.75 9.44 -4.24
CA ALA A 3 -0.65 8.09 -3.71
C ALA A 3 0.01 7.13 -4.70
N MET A 4 0.69 6.13 -4.16
CA MET A 4 1.12 4.96 -4.92
C MET A 4 0.30 3.75 -4.49
N ILE A 5 -0.23 3.01 -5.46
CA ILE A 5 -0.93 1.76 -5.21
C ILE A 5 -0.03 0.62 -5.67
N LEU A 6 0.42 -0.21 -4.73
CA LEU A 6 1.33 -1.31 -5.00
C LEU A 6 0.55 -2.51 -5.56
N SER A 7 0.71 -2.77 -6.85
CA SER A 7 -0.14 -3.69 -7.61
C SER A 7 0.63 -4.77 -8.38
N ALA A 8 1.96 -4.86 -8.21
CA ALA A 8 2.78 -5.78 -8.99
C ALA A 8 2.91 -7.19 -8.39
N GLY A 9 2.30 -7.45 -7.25
CA GLY A 9 2.40 -8.77 -6.59
C GLY A 9 1.79 -9.91 -7.42
N LEU A 10 2.46 -11.05 -7.44
CA LEU A 10 2.08 -12.20 -8.28
C LEU A 10 0.78 -12.89 -7.88
N GLY A 11 0.32 -12.73 -6.64
CA GLY A 11 -0.97 -13.27 -6.21
C GLY A 11 -1.06 -14.79 -6.13
N THR A 12 0.05 -15.48 -5.91
CA THR A 12 0.13 -16.96 -5.96
C THR A 12 -0.85 -17.66 -5.02
N ARG A 13 -1.14 -17.05 -3.85
CA ARG A 13 -2.10 -17.61 -2.88
C ARG A 13 -3.58 -17.53 -3.32
N LEU A 14 -3.86 -16.81 -4.41
CA LEU A 14 -5.20 -16.71 -5.00
C LEU A 14 -5.38 -17.60 -6.23
N MET A 15 -4.40 -18.45 -6.54
CA MET A 15 -4.57 -19.41 -7.63
C MET A 15 -5.81 -20.29 -7.38
N PRO A 16 -6.60 -20.65 -8.42
CA PRO A 16 -6.34 -20.38 -9.85
C PRO A 16 -6.84 -19.02 -10.37
N LEU A 17 -7.45 -18.18 -9.54
CA LEU A 17 -8.02 -16.90 -9.99
C LEU A 17 -6.97 -15.97 -10.61
N THR A 18 -5.72 -16.09 -10.18
CA THR A 18 -4.61 -15.26 -10.66
C THR A 18 -3.75 -15.95 -11.72
N ALA A 19 -4.24 -17.07 -12.29
CA ALA A 19 -3.53 -17.76 -13.36
C ALA A 19 -3.41 -16.90 -14.64
N GLU A 20 -4.48 -16.16 -14.96
CA GLU A 20 -4.58 -15.37 -16.19
C GLU A 20 -4.83 -13.87 -15.95
N HIS A 21 -4.97 -13.47 -14.69
CA HIS A 21 -5.26 -12.08 -14.30
C HIS A 21 -4.41 -11.68 -13.11
N PRO A 22 -3.93 -10.42 -13.05
CA PRO A 22 -3.18 -9.98 -11.88
C PRO A 22 -4.12 -9.84 -10.67
N LYS A 23 -3.59 -10.09 -9.48
CA LYS A 23 -4.34 -10.02 -8.22
C LYS A 23 -5.16 -8.72 -8.05
N PRO A 24 -4.63 -7.53 -8.38
CA PRO A 24 -5.41 -6.30 -8.23
C PRO A 24 -6.71 -6.26 -9.03
N LEU A 25 -6.86 -7.10 -10.04
CA LEU A 25 -8.07 -7.16 -10.87
C LEU A 25 -9.10 -8.20 -10.36
N VAL A 26 -8.77 -8.95 -9.32
CA VAL A 26 -9.74 -9.85 -8.68
C VAL A 26 -10.90 -9.00 -8.14
N LYS A 27 -12.13 -9.44 -8.41
CA LYS A 27 -13.33 -8.68 -8.07
C LYS A 27 -13.86 -9.00 -6.67
N VAL A 28 -14.32 -7.98 -5.99
CA VAL A 28 -15.15 -8.05 -4.78
C VAL A 28 -16.45 -7.34 -5.14
N GLY A 29 -17.50 -8.12 -5.31
CA GLY A 29 -18.75 -7.62 -5.89
C GLY A 29 -18.55 -7.23 -7.35
N ASN A 30 -18.97 -6.04 -7.73
CA ASN A 30 -18.90 -5.57 -9.11
C ASN A 30 -17.63 -4.83 -9.49
N LYS A 31 -16.71 -4.61 -8.53
CA LYS A 31 -15.48 -3.85 -8.76
C LYS A 31 -14.25 -4.65 -8.36
N SER A 32 -13.16 -4.44 -9.07
CA SER A 32 -11.86 -5.03 -8.72
C SER A 32 -11.27 -4.40 -7.46
N LEU A 33 -10.32 -5.10 -6.82
CA LEU A 33 -9.58 -4.57 -5.68
C LEU A 33 -8.92 -3.23 -6.01
N LEU A 34 -8.28 -3.15 -7.17
CA LEU A 34 -7.61 -1.92 -7.62
C LEU A 34 -8.62 -0.78 -7.81
N GLU A 35 -9.72 -1.06 -8.50
CA GLU A 35 -10.77 -0.07 -8.74
C GLU A 35 -11.33 0.47 -7.43
N ARG A 36 -11.57 -0.41 -6.43
CA ARG A 36 -12.04 0.01 -5.11
C ARG A 36 -11.04 0.93 -4.43
N ASN A 37 -9.76 0.60 -4.47
CA ASN A 37 -8.71 1.45 -3.88
C ASN A 37 -8.62 2.82 -4.56
N ILE A 38 -8.66 2.85 -5.90
CA ILE A 38 -8.63 4.11 -6.65
C ILE A 38 -9.81 5.01 -6.25
N LEU A 39 -11.04 4.45 -6.24
CA LEU A 39 -12.24 5.20 -5.88
C LEU A 39 -12.19 5.69 -4.43
N HIS A 40 -11.70 4.85 -3.52
CA HIS A 40 -11.59 5.19 -2.11
C HIS A 40 -10.59 6.33 -1.88
N LEU A 41 -9.40 6.23 -2.46
CA LEU A 41 -8.39 7.30 -2.40
C LEU A 41 -8.93 8.60 -3.01
N TYR A 42 -9.58 8.51 -4.18
CA TYR A 42 -10.16 9.68 -4.85
C TYR A 42 -11.20 10.37 -3.97
N LYS A 43 -12.10 9.60 -3.34
CA LYS A 43 -13.12 10.12 -2.41
C LYS A 43 -12.48 10.92 -1.26
N HIS A 44 -11.27 10.54 -0.85
CA HIS A 44 -10.55 11.22 0.24
C HIS A 44 -9.54 12.27 -0.25
N GLY A 45 -9.68 12.72 -1.51
CA GLY A 45 -8.95 13.89 -2.00
C GLY A 45 -7.62 13.59 -2.69
N VAL A 46 -7.29 12.33 -2.92
CA VAL A 46 -6.11 11.99 -3.72
C VAL A 46 -6.43 12.21 -5.20
N LYS A 47 -5.67 13.05 -5.87
CA LYS A 47 -5.92 13.43 -7.27
C LYS A 47 -4.80 13.02 -8.22
N GLU A 48 -3.71 12.48 -7.70
CA GLU A 48 -2.65 11.94 -8.53
C GLU A 48 -2.23 10.59 -7.95
N MET A 49 -2.26 9.56 -8.80
CA MET A 49 -1.96 8.20 -8.37
C MET A 49 -0.96 7.57 -9.34
N VAL A 50 -0.03 6.79 -8.77
CA VAL A 50 0.86 5.93 -9.55
C VAL A 50 0.51 4.48 -9.19
N VAL A 51 0.29 3.66 -10.20
CA VAL A 51 -0.04 2.24 -10.04
C VAL A 51 1.06 1.44 -10.74
N ASN A 52 1.73 0.55 -10.02
CA ASN A 52 2.70 -0.32 -10.65
C ASN A 52 2.09 -1.67 -11.03
N GLY A 53 2.69 -2.32 -11.99
CA GLY A 53 2.27 -3.66 -12.42
C GLY A 53 3.46 -4.45 -12.95
N SER A 54 3.36 -5.76 -12.88
CA SER A 54 4.34 -6.67 -13.46
C SER A 54 3.63 -7.63 -14.39
N ARG A 55 3.71 -8.93 -14.18
CA ARG A 55 2.99 -9.93 -14.98
C ARG A 55 1.52 -9.50 -15.19
N PHE A 56 1.05 -9.47 -16.42
CA PHE A 56 -0.27 -9.01 -16.83
C PHE A 56 -0.50 -7.51 -16.58
N GLY A 57 0.56 -6.70 -16.53
CA GLY A 57 0.45 -5.26 -16.30
C GLY A 57 -0.42 -4.54 -17.33
N GLU A 58 -0.47 -5.04 -18.57
CA GLU A 58 -1.33 -4.49 -19.61
C GLU A 58 -2.83 -4.55 -19.24
N GLN A 59 -3.25 -5.55 -18.45
CA GLN A 59 -4.63 -5.61 -17.96
C GLN A 59 -4.90 -4.51 -16.94
N ILE A 60 -3.92 -4.23 -16.07
CA ILE A 60 -4.01 -3.11 -15.11
C ILE A 60 -4.10 -1.78 -15.86
N GLN A 61 -3.23 -1.60 -16.85
CA GLN A 61 -3.23 -0.38 -17.67
C GLN A 61 -4.57 -0.18 -18.40
N THR A 62 -5.15 -1.27 -18.88
CA THR A 62 -6.47 -1.24 -19.53
C THR A 62 -7.55 -0.78 -18.55
N LEU A 63 -7.56 -1.31 -17.33
CA LEU A 63 -8.51 -0.86 -16.31
C LEU A 63 -8.33 0.64 -16.02
N ILE A 64 -7.13 1.09 -15.80
CA ILE A 64 -6.82 2.48 -15.46
C ILE A 64 -7.34 3.43 -16.55
N LYS A 65 -7.15 3.10 -17.81
CA LYS A 65 -7.64 3.91 -18.95
C LYS A 65 -9.18 4.05 -18.98
N UNK A 66 -9.83 3.23 -18.35
CA UNK A 66 -11.22 3.24 -18.26
C UNK A 66 -11.77 4.04 -17.16
N ILE A 67 -10.89 4.51 -16.25
CA ILE A 67 -11.37 5.29 -15.11
C ILE A 67 -11.30 6.77 -15.44
N GLU A 68 -12.46 7.39 -15.51
CA GLU A 68 -12.58 8.83 -15.77
C GLU A 68 -13.25 9.50 -14.59
N LEU A 69 -12.47 10.23 -13.77
CA LEU A 69 -12.95 10.97 -12.62
C LEU A 69 -12.39 12.41 -12.68
N PRO A 70 -13.23 13.42 -12.42
CA PRO A 70 -12.80 14.81 -12.57
C PRO A 70 -11.52 15.15 -11.80
N GLY A 71 -10.51 15.62 -12.51
CA GLY A 71 -9.25 16.05 -11.92
C GLY A 71 -8.32 14.93 -11.46
N LEU A 72 -8.70 13.66 -11.67
CA LEU A 72 -7.83 12.53 -11.31
C LEU A 72 -6.82 12.26 -12.43
N LYS A 73 -5.56 12.06 -12.05
CA LYS A 73 -4.50 11.59 -12.95
C LYS A 73 -3.98 10.26 -12.41
N ILE A 74 -3.94 9.23 -13.25
CA ILE A 74 -3.37 7.93 -12.87
C ILE A 74 -2.27 7.59 -13.87
N PHE A 75 -1.09 7.28 -13.33
CA PHE A 75 0.07 6.87 -14.12
C PHE A 75 0.34 5.39 -13.87
N PHE A 76 0.67 4.66 -14.91
CA PHE A 76 1.03 3.24 -14.81
C PHE A 76 2.54 3.07 -14.95
N LEU A 77 3.13 2.30 -14.05
CA LEU A 77 4.54 1.93 -14.10
C LEU A 77 4.68 0.43 -14.33
N ASP A 78 5.17 0.06 -15.50
CA ASP A 78 5.44 -1.35 -15.85
C ASP A 78 6.79 -1.76 -15.25
N GLU A 79 6.78 -2.87 -14.48
CA GLU A 79 7.99 -3.47 -13.89
C GLU A 79 8.51 -4.68 -14.70
N GLY A 80 7.84 -4.96 -15.76
CA GLY A 80 8.20 -6.13 -16.57
C GLY A 80 7.69 -7.45 -15.96
N UNK A 81 8.30 -8.43 -16.15
CA UNK A 81 7.88 -9.68 -15.78
C UNK A 81 8.02 -10.01 -14.33
N GLU A 82 9.04 -9.48 -13.74
CA GLU A 82 9.32 -9.74 -12.34
C GLU A 82 9.06 -8.50 -11.50
N PRO A 83 8.31 -8.61 -10.38
CA PRO A 83 8.07 -7.44 -9.53
C PRO A 83 9.34 -7.00 -8.82
N LEU A 84 9.50 -5.68 -8.68
CA LEU A 84 10.67 -5.06 -8.03
C LEU A 84 10.62 -5.12 -6.50
N GLY A 85 9.55 -5.66 -5.94
CA GLY A 85 9.31 -5.60 -4.49
C GLY A 85 8.70 -4.25 -4.08
N THR A 86 8.25 -4.15 -2.84
CA THR A 86 7.49 -2.97 -2.42
C THR A 86 8.36 -1.71 -2.31
N ALA A 87 9.57 -1.83 -1.78
CA ALA A 87 10.51 -0.70 -1.74
C ALA A 87 11.06 -0.39 -3.13
N GLY A 88 11.39 -1.42 -3.92
CA GLY A 88 11.88 -1.26 -5.28
C GLY A 88 10.88 -0.54 -6.19
N ALA A 89 9.59 -0.82 -6.02
CA ALA A 89 8.52 -0.13 -6.77
C ALA A 89 8.52 1.38 -6.51
N ILE A 90 8.68 1.79 -5.25
CA ILE A 90 8.71 3.22 -4.88
C ILE A 90 9.99 3.87 -5.41
N PHE A 91 11.12 3.18 -5.27
CA PHE A 91 12.39 3.67 -5.81
C PHE A 91 12.27 3.89 -7.32
N ASN A 92 11.71 2.90 -8.05
CA ASN A 92 11.49 3.02 -9.50
C ASN A 92 10.59 4.22 -9.84
N ALA A 93 9.52 4.43 -9.06
CA ALA A 93 8.65 5.60 -9.25
C ALA A 93 9.43 6.91 -9.08
N GLN A 94 10.29 6.99 -8.06
CA GLN A 94 11.12 8.18 -7.84
C GLN A 94 12.13 8.39 -8.97
N GLN A 95 12.75 7.32 -9.50
CA GLN A 95 13.65 7.40 -10.65
C GLN A 95 12.93 7.90 -11.92
N LYS A 96 11.60 7.67 -12.00
CA LYS A 96 10.77 8.16 -13.12
C LYS A 96 10.20 9.56 -12.86
N GLY A 97 10.57 10.20 -11.75
CA GLY A 97 10.17 11.58 -11.44
C GLY A 97 8.93 11.73 -10.57
N TYR A 98 8.35 10.63 -10.08
CA TYR A 98 7.19 10.69 -9.20
C TYR A 98 7.62 10.82 -7.73
N PHE A 99 6.79 11.46 -6.92
CA PHE A 99 6.99 11.55 -5.47
C PHE A 99 8.36 12.14 -5.07
N LEU A 100 8.76 13.23 -5.72
CA LEU A 100 10.05 13.88 -5.42
C LEU A 100 9.93 15.03 -4.44
N GLU A 101 8.80 15.72 -4.40
CA GLU A 101 8.66 17.00 -3.68
C GLU A 101 7.66 16.97 -2.52
N GLU A 102 6.66 16.11 -2.56
CA GLU A 102 5.59 16.08 -1.53
C GLU A 102 5.41 14.67 -0.96
N ASP A 103 5.06 14.64 0.31
CA ASP A 103 4.73 13.38 0.99
C ASP A 103 3.53 12.71 0.31
N PHE A 104 3.49 11.38 0.33
CA PHE A 104 2.53 10.61 -0.45
C PHE A 104 2.07 9.37 0.29
N TRP A 105 0.84 8.96 0.01
CA TRP A 105 0.30 7.71 0.52
C TRP A 105 0.84 6.53 -0.28
N VAL A 106 1.04 5.41 0.38
CA VAL A 106 1.33 4.11 -0.24
C VAL A 106 0.30 3.12 0.27
N VAL A 107 -0.39 2.45 -0.66
CA VAL A 107 -1.47 1.51 -0.33
C VAL A 107 -1.24 0.20 -1.09
N ASN A 108 -1.27 -0.91 -0.38
CA ASN A 108 -1.27 -2.23 -1.03
C ASN A 108 -2.63 -2.43 -1.73
N SER A 109 -2.62 -2.83 -2.98
CA SER A 109 -3.85 -2.98 -3.79
C SER A 109 -4.81 -4.06 -3.27
N ASP A 110 -4.34 -4.96 -2.40
CA ASP A 110 -5.17 -6.02 -1.84
C ASP A 110 -5.83 -5.64 -0.50
N VAL A 111 -5.66 -4.41 -0.05
CA VAL A 111 -6.25 -3.92 1.19
C VAL A 111 -7.59 -3.25 0.89
N LEU A 112 -8.62 -3.63 1.63
CA LEU A 112 -9.92 -2.94 1.67
C LEU A 112 -10.08 -2.36 3.07
N SER A 113 -10.41 -1.07 3.16
CA SER A 113 -10.58 -0.42 4.46
C SER A 113 -11.49 0.81 4.35
N ASN A 114 -11.99 1.28 5.48
CA ASN A 114 -12.67 2.57 5.56
C ASN A 114 -11.76 3.68 6.14
N TYR A 115 -10.45 3.51 6.06
CA TYR A 115 -9.47 4.52 6.51
C TYR A 115 -9.61 5.81 5.69
N SER A 116 -9.61 6.96 6.34
CA SER A 116 -10.01 8.23 5.72
C SER A 116 -8.88 9.06 5.08
N PHE A 117 -7.65 8.61 5.12
CA PHE A 117 -6.51 9.31 4.52
C PHE A 117 -6.42 10.80 4.89
N PRO A 118 -6.27 11.12 6.18
CA PRO A 118 -6.22 12.51 6.60
C PRO A 118 -4.94 13.21 6.15
N ALA A 119 -4.95 14.54 6.14
CA ALA A 119 -3.72 15.30 5.95
C ALA A 119 -2.78 15.04 7.15
N ILE A 120 -1.55 14.64 6.88
CA ILE A 120 -0.53 14.39 7.89
C ILE A 120 0.63 15.35 7.62
N GLU A 121 1.08 16.03 8.66
CA GLU A 121 2.27 16.88 8.59
C GLU A 121 3.40 16.21 9.36
N PHE A 122 4.51 15.96 8.69
CA PHE A 122 5.66 15.36 9.35
C PHE A 122 6.44 16.37 10.17
N THR A 123 6.87 15.95 11.33
CA THR A 123 7.91 16.67 12.06
C THR A 123 9.26 16.46 11.36
N LYS A 124 10.24 17.30 11.66
CA LYS A 124 11.54 17.32 10.98
C LYS A 124 12.23 15.95 10.88
N ASN A 125 12.04 15.10 11.86
CA ASN A 125 12.70 13.80 11.92
C ASN A 125 11.77 12.62 11.61
N THR A 126 10.62 12.86 10.99
CA THR A 126 9.70 11.78 10.61
C THR A 126 9.76 11.58 9.09
N LEU A 127 9.97 10.35 8.66
CA LEU A 127 10.04 9.99 7.23
C LEU A 127 8.87 9.10 6.81
N GLY A 128 8.11 8.56 7.78
CA GLY A 128 6.95 7.73 7.47
C GLY A 128 5.99 7.64 8.62
N HIS A 129 4.73 7.44 8.28
CA HIS A 129 3.63 7.20 9.22
C HIS A 129 2.94 5.91 8.82
N LEU A 130 2.92 4.93 9.72
CA LEU A 130 2.37 3.60 9.46
C LEU A 130 0.98 3.47 10.08
N ILE A 131 0.04 2.97 9.30
CA ILE A 131 -1.29 2.63 9.83
C ILE A 131 -1.23 1.16 10.27
N LEU A 132 -1.40 0.93 11.56
CA LEU A 132 -1.42 -0.42 12.14
C LEU A 132 -2.86 -0.81 12.46
N VAL A 133 -3.16 -2.11 12.45
CA VAL A 133 -4.49 -2.64 12.76
C VAL A 133 -4.37 -3.76 13.81
N PRO A 134 -5.45 -4.06 14.53
CA PRO A 134 -5.47 -5.25 15.39
C PRO A 134 -5.10 -6.50 14.61
N ASN A 135 -4.41 -7.43 15.25
CA ASN A 135 -3.86 -8.60 14.57
C ASN A 135 -4.96 -9.51 14.03
N PRO A 136 -4.99 -9.77 12.71
CA PRO A 136 -5.90 -10.76 12.16
C PRO A 136 -5.41 -12.19 12.47
N GLU A 137 -6.28 -13.18 12.27
CA GLU A 137 -5.98 -14.60 12.54
C GLU A 137 -4.71 -15.10 11.85
N HIS A 138 -4.40 -14.58 10.66
CA HIS A 138 -3.23 -15.01 9.90
C HIS A 138 -1.95 -14.27 10.27
N ASN A 139 -2.01 -13.29 11.19
CA ASN A 139 -0.83 -12.59 11.70
C ASN A 139 -0.98 -12.27 13.20
N ILE A 140 -1.21 -13.31 14.00
CA ILE A 140 -1.44 -13.19 15.46
C ILE A 140 -0.25 -12.56 16.20
N ARG A 141 0.95 -12.64 15.62
CA ARG A 141 2.16 -12.07 16.26
C ARG A 141 2.29 -10.57 16.01
N GLY A 142 1.65 -10.05 14.98
CA GLY A 142 1.80 -8.66 14.58
C GLY A 142 3.20 -8.33 14.08
N ASP A 143 3.35 -7.13 13.56
CA ASP A 143 4.60 -6.68 12.92
C ASP A 143 5.34 -5.64 13.76
N PHE A 144 4.64 -4.66 14.31
CA PHE A 144 5.25 -3.50 14.95
C PHE A 144 4.49 -3.12 16.23
N CYS A 145 5.19 -2.45 17.14
CA CYS A 145 4.61 -1.87 18.34
C CYS A 145 4.40 -0.38 18.14
N ILE A 146 3.50 0.20 18.93
CA ILE A 146 3.29 1.64 18.94
C ILE A 146 3.32 2.18 20.37
N ARG A 147 4.00 3.29 20.58
CA ARG A 147 4.11 3.97 21.86
C ARG A 147 4.19 5.48 21.65
N SER A 148 3.26 6.22 22.23
CA SER A 148 3.20 7.70 22.10
C SER A 148 3.30 8.15 20.63
N SER A 149 2.53 7.51 19.76
CA SER A 149 2.48 7.77 18.31
C SER A 149 3.79 7.48 17.56
N ARG A 150 4.77 6.82 18.22
CA ARG A 150 5.99 6.36 17.53
C ARG A 150 5.91 4.84 17.35
N VAL A 151 6.32 4.37 16.19
CA VAL A 151 6.45 2.93 15.93
C VAL A 151 7.79 2.47 16.52
N THR A 152 7.77 1.32 17.21
CA THR A 152 8.94 0.81 17.93
C THR A 152 9.01 -0.72 17.85
N SER A 153 10.15 -1.26 18.05
CA SER A 153 10.39 -2.71 18.18
C SER A 153 10.41 -3.25 19.62
N UNK A 154 10.56 -2.43 20.49
CA UNK A 154 10.79 -2.72 21.83
C UNK A 154 9.59 -2.77 22.73
N UNK A 155 8.43 -3.27 22.41
CA UNK A 155 7.28 -3.45 23.23
C UNK A 155 6.71 -4.82 22.96
N ASN A 156 5.72 -5.23 23.84
CA ASN A 156 5.14 -6.57 23.70
C ASN A 156 3.87 -6.57 22.84
N UNK A 157 3.10 -5.53 22.73
CA UNK A 157 1.97 -5.38 21.99
C UNK A 157 2.26 -5.00 20.61
N ARG A 158 2.23 -6.00 19.87
CA ARG A 158 2.43 -5.76 18.44
C ARG A 158 1.09 -5.72 17.70
N TYR A 159 1.07 -4.96 16.68
CA TYR A 159 -0.07 -4.79 15.76
C TYR A 159 0.39 -5.09 14.35
N THR A 160 -0.56 -5.40 13.47
CA THR A 160 -0.27 -5.74 12.08
C THR A 160 -0.15 -4.45 11.25
N PHE A 161 0.84 -4.38 10.36
CA PHE A 161 0.91 -3.31 9.37
C PHE A 161 -0.23 -3.49 8.36
N SER A 162 -1.04 -2.47 8.22
CA SER A 162 -2.26 -2.55 7.41
C SER A 162 -2.02 -2.60 5.90
N GLY A 163 -0.81 -2.31 5.44
CA GLY A 163 -0.56 -2.07 4.02
C GLY A 163 -0.82 -0.63 3.60
N ILE A 164 -1.06 0.26 4.57
CA ILE A 164 -1.28 1.70 4.33
C ILE A 164 -0.20 2.49 5.07
N SER A 165 0.51 3.35 4.38
CA SER A 165 1.51 4.22 4.98
C SER A 165 1.57 5.56 4.26
N PHE A 166 2.03 6.61 4.96
CA PHE A 166 2.27 7.93 4.40
C PHE A 166 3.78 8.18 4.49
N LEU A 167 4.43 8.48 3.38
CA LEU A 167 5.90 8.47 3.29
C LEU A 167 6.43 9.80 2.77
N SER A 168 7.60 10.19 3.28
CA SER A 168 8.36 11.31 2.78
C SER A 168 9.10 10.94 1.49
N PRO A 169 9.28 11.87 0.54
CA PRO A 169 10.17 11.64 -0.62
C PRO A 169 11.59 11.23 -0.24
N ARG A 170 12.01 11.51 0.97
CA ARG A 170 13.36 11.20 1.48
C ARG A 170 13.56 9.71 1.75
N ILE A 171 12.55 8.87 1.49
CA ILE A 171 12.58 7.43 1.84
C ILE A 171 13.90 6.74 1.46
N PHE A 172 14.42 6.97 0.25
CA PHE A 172 15.66 6.33 -0.18
C PHE A 172 16.92 7.18 0.02
N LEU A 173 16.77 8.44 0.45
CA LEU A 173 17.93 9.25 0.86
C LEU A 173 18.48 8.81 2.21
N GLU A 174 17.62 8.24 3.05
CA GLU A 174 17.95 7.89 4.43
C GLU A 174 17.96 6.36 4.68
N SER A 175 17.81 5.54 3.61
CA SER A 175 17.73 4.08 3.74
C SER A 175 18.76 3.38 2.85
N SER A 176 19.32 2.30 3.30
CA SER A 176 20.16 1.37 2.51
C SER A 176 19.36 0.24 1.85
N UNK A 177 18.24 0.11 2.10
CA UNK A 177 17.43 -0.96 1.68
C UNK A 177 16.71 -0.67 0.39
N UNK A 178 17.32 -0.55 -0.51
CA UNK A 178 16.79 -0.25 -1.79
C UNK A 178 16.10 -1.39 -2.46
N ASP A 179 16.48 -2.52 -2.27
CA ASP A 179 15.96 -3.70 -2.98
C ASP A 179 15.03 -4.57 -2.13
N UNK A 180 14.82 -4.23 -1.10
CA UNK A 180 14.06 -4.97 -0.14
C UNK A 180 12.61 -4.66 -0.14
N SER A 181 12.11 -5.17 0.78
CA SER A 181 10.70 -4.83 1.03
C SER A 181 10.59 -3.57 1.88
N LEU A 182 9.45 -2.94 1.85
CA LEU A 182 9.14 -1.83 2.76
C LEU A 182 9.29 -2.24 4.22
N GLY A 183 9.00 -3.45 4.55
CA GLY A 183 9.26 -3.97 5.89
C GLY A 183 10.72 -3.84 6.34
N UNK A 184 11.47 -3.94 5.46
CA UNK A 184 12.82 -3.81 5.72
C UNK A 184 13.25 -2.44 5.95
N VAL A 185 12.77 -1.60 5.13
CA VAL A 185 12.98 -0.16 5.25
C VAL A 185 12.37 0.37 6.56
N PHE A 186 11.15 -0.02 6.86
CA PHE A 186 10.48 0.43 8.10
C PHE A 186 11.24 0.00 9.35
N ARG A 187 11.82 -1.19 9.38
CA ARG A 187 12.62 -1.63 10.55
C ARG A 187 13.85 -0.74 10.75
N GLU A 188 14.55 -0.43 9.67
CA GLU A 188 15.68 0.49 9.70
C GLU A 188 15.25 1.87 10.23
N TRP A 189 14.11 2.38 9.77
CA TRP A 189 13.60 3.68 10.20
C TRP A 189 13.10 3.67 11.64
N ILE A 190 12.53 2.55 12.09
CA ILE A 190 12.12 2.39 13.48
C ILE A 190 13.35 2.48 14.41
N ASP A 191 14.44 1.85 14.04
CA ASP A 191 15.68 1.88 14.83
C ASP A 191 16.27 3.29 14.90
N ARG A 192 16.02 4.11 13.89
CA ARG A 192 16.44 5.52 13.84
C ARG A 192 15.37 6.48 14.40
N ASN A 193 14.26 5.97 14.88
CA ASN A 193 13.12 6.74 15.39
C ASN A 193 12.46 7.62 14.31
N TYR A 194 12.43 7.19 13.05
CA TYR A 194 11.83 7.92 11.91
C TYR A 194 10.38 7.50 11.60
N UNK A 195 9.71 6.52 12.06
CA UNK A 195 8.45 6.09 11.77
C UNK A 195 7.49 6.48 12.83
N SER A 196 6.61 7.26 12.64
CA SER A 196 5.42 7.46 13.47
C SER A 196 4.30 6.50 13.06
N GLY A 197 3.22 6.43 13.83
CA GLY A 197 2.10 5.56 13.44
C GLY A 197 0.89 5.71 14.33
N GLU A 198 -0.20 5.11 13.90
CA GLU A 198 -1.46 5.08 14.62
C GLU A 198 -2.08 3.69 14.55
N LEU A 199 -2.91 3.36 15.54
CA LEU A 199 -3.73 2.16 15.54
C LEU A 199 -5.11 2.50 14.97
N PHE A 200 -5.45 1.89 13.84
CA PHE A 200 -6.74 2.05 13.19
C PHE A 200 -7.61 0.84 13.55
N SER A 201 -8.76 1.11 14.14
CA SER A 201 -9.70 0.07 14.60
C SER A 201 -11.00 0.04 13.77
N GLY A 202 -10.99 0.65 12.59
CA GLY A 202 -12.13 0.59 11.66
C GLY A 202 -12.10 -0.67 10.80
N ASP A 203 -12.91 -0.68 9.76
CA ASP A 203 -13.00 -1.84 8.86
C ASP A 203 -11.72 -1.98 8.05
N TRP A 204 -11.12 -3.15 8.11
CA TRP A 204 -9.90 -3.47 7.38
C TRP A 204 -9.87 -4.96 7.05
N LEU A 205 -9.47 -5.27 5.83
CA LEU A 205 -9.29 -6.65 5.37
C LEU A 205 -8.23 -6.69 4.27
N ASP A 206 -7.26 -7.58 4.37
CA ASP A 206 -6.35 -7.87 3.27
C ASP A 206 -6.83 -9.11 2.52
N VAL A 207 -7.03 -8.97 1.22
CA VAL A 207 -7.55 -10.05 0.38
C VAL A 207 -6.37 -10.87 -0.17
N GLY A 208 -5.77 -11.67 0.70
CA GLY A 208 -4.57 -12.46 0.36
C GLY A 208 -4.85 -13.92 0.00
N THR A 209 -6.07 -14.43 0.29
CA THR A 209 -6.45 -15.82 0.02
C THR A 209 -7.89 -15.88 -0.48
N ILE A 210 -8.27 -17.03 -1.05
CA ILE A 210 -9.66 -17.25 -1.51
C ILE A 210 -10.66 -17.12 -0.34
N GLU A 211 -10.28 -17.61 0.82
CA GLU A 211 -11.11 -17.47 2.02
C GLU A 211 -11.38 -16.01 2.37
N ARG A 212 -10.32 -15.18 2.38
CA ARG A 212 -10.46 -13.74 2.67
C ARG A 212 -11.20 -13.00 1.53
N LEU A 213 -11.05 -13.47 0.28
CA LEU A 213 -11.85 -12.94 -0.83
C LEU A 213 -13.36 -13.20 -0.60
N ASN A 214 -13.71 -14.41 -0.16
CA ASN A 214 -15.11 -14.75 0.14
C ASN A 214 -15.66 -13.86 1.27
N ARG A 215 -14.90 -13.63 2.33
CA ARG A 215 -15.28 -12.69 3.41
C ARG A 215 -15.50 -11.28 2.88
N ALA A 216 -14.67 -10.83 2.00
CA ALA A 216 -14.85 -9.50 1.37
C ALA A 216 -16.15 -9.42 0.53
N UNK A 217 -16.42 -10.34 -0.01
CA UNK A 217 -17.53 -10.37 -0.76
C UNK A 217 -18.76 -10.33 0.01
N GLU A 218 -18.78 -10.86 1.33
CA GLU A 218 -19.94 -10.83 2.26
C GLU A 218 -20.18 -9.43 2.86
N THR A 219 -19.23 -8.60 2.85
CA THR A 219 -19.24 -7.24 3.40
C THR A 219 -19.34 -6.10 2.37
N UNK A 220 -19.43 -6.46 1.32
CA UNK A 220 -19.44 -5.55 0.24
C UNK A 220 -20.74 -5.00 -0.18
#